data_095336fe9a6a26c638e65b1b871bd670
#
_entry.id   095336fe9a6a26c638e65b1b871bd670
#
_cell.length_a   1.000
_cell.length_b   1.000
_cell.length_c   1.000
_cell.angle_alpha   90.00
_cell.angle_beta   90.00
_cell.angle_gamma   90.00
#
_symmetry.space_group_name_H-M   'P 1'
#
loop_
_entity.id
_entity.type
_entity.pdbx_description
1 polymer ?
#
loop_
_entity_poly.entity_id
_entity_poly.type
_entity_poly.pdbx_seq_one_letter_code
_entity_poly.pdbx_strand_id
1 'polypeptide(L)'
;QAADNDNISTLYVLDSENKFYGAIDLTDLIVAREYVVLETLVTTSYPFVYDHETVDDCIEDLKDYSEDSIPVLDRDQHILGVITSQDLLEVVDEEMGEDYAKLAALTSEEDLEEPLLESLKKRIPWLVILLMLGLGVSSVTGMFEHVIATLPIIVSFQSVILGMSGNVGTQSLAVTIRVLTDEELTLKQQLGFVLKELKVGFFNGMIIGSISFMITGLFIWLAKGQTVVNAFAMSGCIGGALWLAMIISSVVGTIIPIFFTKIKVDPAVASGPLISTVNDLVAVVTYYGLAWTLLLNIVHMA
;
A
#
# COMPACT_ATOMS: atom_id res chain seq x y z
N GLN A 1 -13.42 6.52 41.06
CA GLN A 1 -13.18 6.49 39.57
C GLN A 1 -14.26 5.71 38.81
N ALA A 2 -14.90 4.69 39.39
CA ALA A 2 -15.93 3.90 38.72
C ALA A 2 -17.30 4.64 38.56
N ALA A 3 -17.47 5.82 39.16
CA ALA A 3 -18.75 6.53 39.12
C ALA A 3 -19.03 7.34 37.83
N ASP A 4 -18.02 7.49 36.97
CA ASP A 4 -18.10 8.25 35.70
C ASP A 4 -18.05 7.37 34.45
N ASN A 5 -17.98 6.05 34.58
CA ASN A 5 -17.88 5.11 33.46
C ASN A 5 -19.13 4.22 33.40
N ASP A 6 -20.02 4.49 32.44
CA ASP A 6 -21.31 3.80 32.29
C ASP A 6 -21.19 2.33 31.78
N ASN A 7 -19.98 1.86 31.38
CA ASN A 7 -19.76 0.55 30.80
C ASN A 7 -18.63 -0.21 31.50
N ILE A 8 -18.85 -0.68 32.73
CA ILE A 8 -17.94 -1.58 33.41
C ILE A 8 -18.35 -3.03 33.06
N SER A 9 -17.57 -3.72 32.23
CA SER A 9 -17.78 -5.13 31.88
C SER A 9 -16.81 -6.07 32.59
N THR A 10 -15.62 -5.58 32.98
CA THR A 10 -14.52 -6.37 33.50
C THR A 10 -14.02 -5.87 34.85
N LEU A 11 -13.76 -6.78 35.77
CA LEU A 11 -13.17 -6.52 37.09
C LEU A 11 -11.77 -7.12 37.14
N TYR A 12 -10.76 -6.28 37.36
CA TYR A 12 -9.37 -6.74 37.49
C TYR A 12 -9.07 -7.15 38.93
N VAL A 13 -8.44 -8.34 39.04
CA VAL A 13 -8.07 -8.93 40.32
C VAL A 13 -6.59 -8.73 40.56
N LEU A 14 -6.25 -8.21 41.73
CA LEU A 14 -4.87 -8.03 42.17
C LEU A 14 -4.53 -9.06 43.26
N ASP A 15 -3.26 -9.43 43.31
CA ASP A 15 -2.72 -10.26 44.40
C ASP A 15 -2.45 -9.46 45.67
N SER A 16 -1.87 -10.11 46.67
CA SER A 16 -1.51 -9.49 47.98
C SER A 16 -0.38 -8.44 47.86
N GLU A 17 0.34 -8.40 46.72
CA GLU A 17 1.40 -7.43 46.40
C GLU A 17 0.92 -6.31 45.48
N ASN A 18 -0.39 -6.21 45.24
CA ASN A 18 -1.02 -5.29 44.28
C ASN A 18 -0.62 -5.53 42.80
N LYS A 19 -0.15 -6.71 42.47
CA LYS A 19 0.14 -7.08 41.08
C LYS A 19 -1.08 -7.66 40.40
N PHE A 20 -1.15 -7.52 39.08
CA PHE A 20 -2.21 -8.09 38.27
C PHE A 20 -2.21 -9.62 38.38
N TYR A 21 -3.32 -10.20 38.77
CA TYR A 21 -3.49 -11.66 38.88
C TYR A 21 -4.42 -12.23 37.82
N GLY A 22 -5.41 -11.47 37.36
CA GLY A 22 -6.37 -11.90 36.37
C GLY A 22 -7.59 -10.98 36.31
N ALA A 23 -8.60 -11.40 35.59
CA ALA A 23 -9.84 -10.65 35.44
C ALA A 23 -11.08 -11.53 35.62
N ILE A 24 -12.21 -10.92 35.96
CA ILE A 24 -13.53 -11.53 36.06
C ILE A 24 -14.48 -10.74 35.18
N ASP A 25 -15.23 -11.42 34.32
CA ASP A 25 -16.36 -10.80 33.62
C ASP A 25 -17.46 -10.45 34.63
N LEU A 26 -17.97 -9.22 34.54
CA LEU A 26 -19.03 -8.77 35.44
C LEU A 26 -20.31 -9.61 35.30
N THR A 27 -20.59 -10.11 34.10
CA THR A 27 -21.72 -10.99 33.83
C THR A 27 -21.58 -12.31 34.58
N ASP A 28 -20.39 -12.88 34.57
CA ASP A 28 -20.10 -14.14 35.29
C ASP A 28 -20.27 -13.95 36.82
N LEU A 29 -19.83 -12.79 37.33
CA LEU A 29 -20.00 -12.46 38.73
C LEU A 29 -21.49 -12.27 39.13
N ILE A 30 -22.30 -11.63 38.27
CA ILE A 30 -23.72 -11.43 38.47
C ILE A 30 -24.50 -12.75 38.43
N VAL A 31 -24.12 -13.67 37.56
CA VAL A 31 -24.80 -14.96 37.39
C VAL A 31 -24.32 -15.99 38.41
N ALA A 32 -23.16 -15.79 39.05
CA ALA A 32 -22.61 -16.66 40.04
C ALA A 32 -23.56 -16.82 41.27
N ARG A 33 -23.68 -18.09 41.73
CA ARG A 33 -24.46 -18.38 42.93
C ARG A 33 -23.66 -18.08 44.19
N GLU A 34 -24.33 -17.77 45.28
CA GLU A 34 -23.74 -17.35 46.56
C GLU A 34 -22.64 -18.28 47.14
N TYR A 35 -22.60 -19.55 46.73
CA TYR A 35 -21.61 -20.55 47.17
C TYR A 35 -20.45 -20.78 46.22
N VAL A 36 -20.36 -20.02 45.11
CA VAL A 36 -19.24 -20.13 44.17
C VAL A 36 -18.03 -19.43 44.77
N VAL A 37 -16.89 -20.13 44.77
CA VAL A 37 -15.64 -19.57 45.26
C VAL A 37 -15.13 -18.55 44.22
N LEU A 38 -14.89 -17.32 44.62
CA LEU A 38 -14.55 -16.19 43.73
C LEU A 38 -13.32 -16.51 42.86
N GLU A 39 -12.31 -17.19 43.41
CA GLU A 39 -11.09 -17.60 42.67
C GLU A 39 -11.39 -18.49 41.45
N THR A 40 -12.53 -19.21 41.44
CA THR A 40 -12.89 -20.06 40.28
C THR A 40 -13.49 -19.26 39.12
N LEU A 41 -13.84 -17.99 39.35
CA LEU A 41 -14.34 -17.07 38.32
C LEU A 41 -13.20 -16.25 37.71
N VAL A 42 -12.00 -16.26 38.31
CA VAL A 42 -10.87 -15.49 37.85
C VAL A 42 -10.22 -16.15 36.63
N THR A 43 -10.19 -15.47 35.50
CA THR A 43 -9.42 -15.82 34.31
C THR A 43 -7.99 -15.32 34.48
N THR A 44 -7.07 -16.21 34.81
CA THR A 44 -5.64 -15.87 35.03
C THR A 44 -4.84 -15.76 33.74
N SER A 45 -5.37 -16.24 32.63
CA SER A 45 -4.80 -16.08 31.28
C SER A 45 -5.39 -14.90 30.53
N TYR A 46 -5.86 -13.88 31.27
CA TYR A 46 -6.45 -12.68 30.67
C TYR A 46 -5.37 -11.85 29.96
N PRO A 47 -5.63 -11.31 28.73
CA PRO A 47 -4.66 -10.53 27.98
C PRO A 47 -4.32 -9.22 28.70
N PHE A 48 -3.10 -8.76 28.51
CA PHE A 48 -2.60 -7.48 29.01
C PHE A 48 -1.49 -6.96 28.10
N VAL A 49 -1.21 -5.67 28.16
CA VAL A 49 -0.10 -5.01 27.46
C VAL A 49 0.81 -4.30 28.46
N TYR A 50 2.05 -4.04 28.07
CA TYR A 50 2.98 -3.25 28.88
C TYR A 50 3.06 -1.81 28.42
N ASP A 51 3.37 -0.90 29.35
CA ASP A 51 3.51 0.56 29.13
C ASP A 51 4.63 0.95 28.14
N HIS A 52 5.52 0.02 27.82
CA HIS A 52 6.66 0.25 26.93
C HIS A 52 6.50 -0.43 25.56
N GLU A 53 5.42 -1.13 25.31
CA GLU A 53 5.08 -1.68 23.99
C GLU A 53 4.63 -0.55 23.06
N THR A 54 4.90 -0.70 21.76
CA THR A 54 4.42 0.26 20.77
C THR A 54 2.94 0.06 20.48
N VAL A 55 2.28 1.07 19.98
CA VAL A 55 0.86 0.99 19.62
C VAL A 55 0.64 -0.10 18.57
N ASP A 56 1.51 -0.18 17.57
CA ASP A 56 1.47 -1.19 16.51
C ASP A 56 1.53 -2.62 17.06
N ASP A 57 2.48 -2.87 17.98
CA ASP A 57 2.63 -4.18 18.65
C ASP A 57 1.36 -4.51 19.45
N CYS A 58 0.80 -3.52 20.16
CA CYS A 58 -0.44 -3.70 20.93
C CYS A 58 -1.63 -4.04 20.03
N ILE A 59 -1.79 -3.36 18.88
CA ILE A 59 -2.88 -3.63 17.94
C ILE A 59 -2.76 -5.03 17.35
N GLU A 60 -1.55 -5.46 16.98
CA GLU A 60 -1.31 -6.79 16.42
C GLU A 60 -1.63 -7.88 17.45
N ASP A 61 -1.16 -7.74 18.67
CA ASP A 61 -1.40 -8.70 19.75
C ASP A 61 -2.88 -8.76 20.16
N LEU A 62 -3.59 -7.62 20.10
CA LEU A 62 -4.99 -7.51 20.56
C LEU A 62 -6.03 -7.83 19.50
N LYS A 63 -5.65 -7.91 18.22
CA LYS A 63 -6.56 -8.22 17.09
C LYS A 63 -7.39 -9.49 17.30
N ASP A 64 -6.83 -10.49 17.96
CA ASP A 64 -7.45 -11.81 18.17
C ASP A 64 -8.24 -11.89 19.48
N TYR A 65 -8.22 -10.84 20.32
CA TYR A 65 -8.95 -10.82 21.58
C TYR A 65 -10.32 -10.17 21.43
N SER A 66 -11.31 -10.75 22.09
CA SER A 66 -12.72 -10.28 22.09
C SER A 66 -13.10 -9.58 23.38
N GLU A 67 -12.10 -9.16 24.17
CA GLU A 67 -12.31 -8.59 25.48
C GLU A 67 -12.73 -7.10 25.38
N ASP A 68 -13.66 -6.67 26.24
CA ASP A 68 -14.14 -5.30 26.23
C ASP A 68 -13.12 -4.28 26.75
N SER A 69 -12.15 -4.75 27.54
CA SER A 69 -11.08 -3.91 28.08
C SER A 69 -9.85 -4.74 28.46
N ILE A 70 -8.66 -4.15 28.34
CA ILE A 70 -7.36 -4.80 28.57
C ILE A 70 -6.52 -3.94 29.50
N PRO A 71 -5.90 -4.49 30.56
CA PRO A 71 -5.10 -3.72 31.49
C PRO A 71 -3.71 -3.43 30.90
N VAL A 72 -3.22 -2.22 31.15
CA VAL A 72 -1.84 -1.80 30.88
C VAL A 72 -1.03 -1.96 32.15
N LEU A 73 0.07 -2.72 32.05
CA LEU A 73 0.91 -3.03 33.20
C LEU A 73 2.27 -2.33 33.13
N ASP A 74 2.82 -2.01 34.27
CA ASP A 74 4.22 -1.63 34.41
C ASP A 74 5.13 -2.90 34.44
N ARG A 75 6.45 -2.68 34.51
CA ARG A 75 7.44 -3.78 34.60
C ARG A 75 7.32 -4.61 35.86
N ASP A 76 6.70 -4.10 36.90
CA ASP A 76 6.48 -4.77 38.18
C ASP A 76 5.11 -5.45 38.26
N GLN A 77 4.36 -5.45 37.13
CA GLN A 77 3.01 -6.03 36.97
C GLN A 77 1.89 -5.28 37.72
N HIS A 78 2.08 -3.99 38.02
CA HIS A 78 1.01 -3.17 38.54
C HIS A 78 0.18 -2.58 37.40
N ILE A 79 -1.12 -2.45 37.61
CA ILE A 79 -2.02 -1.84 36.62
C ILE A 79 -1.81 -0.33 36.64
N LEU A 80 -1.42 0.25 35.49
CA LEU A 80 -1.29 1.69 35.27
C LEU A 80 -2.57 2.31 34.70
N GLY A 81 -3.28 1.56 33.86
CA GLY A 81 -4.49 2.00 33.20
C GLY A 81 -5.20 0.84 32.51
N VAL A 82 -6.18 1.17 31.71
CA VAL A 82 -6.97 0.22 30.95
C VAL A 82 -7.20 0.77 29.56
N ILE A 83 -7.04 -0.06 28.55
CA ILE A 83 -7.43 0.23 27.16
C ILE A 83 -8.77 -0.43 26.93
N THR A 84 -9.77 0.32 26.50
CA THR A 84 -11.09 -0.21 26.14
C THR A 84 -11.13 -0.58 24.65
N SER A 85 -12.07 -1.42 24.25
CA SER A 85 -12.31 -1.71 22.83
C SER A 85 -12.60 -0.44 22.00
N GLN A 86 -13.17 0.59 22.64
CA GLN A 86 -13.42 1.88 21.99
C GLN A 86 -12.12 2.66 21.74
N ASP A 87 -11.22 2.70 22.74
CA ASP A 87 -9.88 3.32 22.59
C ASP A 87 -9.08 2.63 21.47
N LEU A 88 -9.17 1.30 21.41
CA LEU A 88 -8.50 0.52 20.37
C LEU A 88 -9.06 0.84 18.98
N LEU A 89 -10.38 0.98 18.84
CA LEU A 89 -11.00 1.37 17.57
C LEU A 89 -10.57 2.76 17.12
N GLU A 90 -10.45 3.72 18.04
CA GLU A 90 -10.00 5.09 17.76
C GLU A 90 -8.55 5.09 17.25
N VAL A 91 -7.67 4.35 17.91
CA VAL A 91 -6.26 4.22 17.51
C VAL A 91 -6.12 3.51 16.13
N VAL A 92 -6.90 2.45 15.89
CA VAL A 92 -6.90 1.78 14.57
C VAL A 92 -7.41 2.71 13.46
N ASP A 93 -8.42 3.54 13.74
CA ASP A 93 -8.94 4.52 12.79
C ASP A 93 -7.89 5.60 12.46
N GLU A 94 -7.18 6.11 13.48
CA GLU A 94 -6.07 7.06 13.31
C GLU A 94 -4.94 6.45 12.46
N GLU A 95 -4.51 5.21 12.74
CA GLU A 95 -3.47 4.53 11.94
C GLU A 95 -3.90 4.32 10.49
N MET A 96 -5.15 3.88 10.28
CA MET A 96 -5.68 3.73 8.92
C MET A 96 -5.73 5.07 8.19
N GLY A 97 -6.03 6.16 8.88
CA GLY A 97 -5.99 7.53 8.36
C GLY A 97 -4.57 7.94 7.94
N GLU A 98 -3.58 7.69 8.81
CA GLU A 98 -2.18 7.95 8.51
C GLU A 98 -1.65 7.15 7.32
N ASP A 99 -1.95 5.85 7.26
CA ASP A 99 -1.55 4.98 6.15
C ASP A 99 -2.16 5.45 4.82
N TYR A 100 -3.43 5.86 4.87
CA TYR A 100 -4.11 6.44 3.70
C TYR A 100 -3.46 7.74 3.25
N ALA A 101 -3.09 8.62 4.20
CA ALA A 101 -2.39 9.86 3.92
C ALA A 101 -1.01 9.60 3.28
N LYS A 102 -0.22 8.68 3.85
CA LYS A 102 1.08 8.26 3.32
C LYS A 102 0.96 7.67 1.91
N LEU A 103 -0.05 6.82 1.67
CA LEU A 103 -0.34 6.27 0.34
C LEU A 103 -0.64 7.37 -0.70
N ALA A 104 -1.26 8.47 -0.28
CA ALA A 104 -1.52 9.65 -1.11
C ALA A 104 -0.31 10.60 -1.25
N ALA A 105 0.86 10.26 -0.69
CA ALA A 105 2.04 11.11 -0.62
C ALA A 105 1.85 12.38 0.23
N LEU A 106 1.15 12.25 1.34
CA LEU A 106 1.11 13.25 2.41
C LEU A 106 2.08 12.85 3.52
N THR A 107 2.52 13.79 4.32
CA THR A 107 3.38 13.50 5.48
C THR A 107 2.60 13.06 6.72
N SER A 108 1.31 13.42 6.79
CA SER A 108 0.37 13.02 7.83
C SER A 108 -1.06 13.26 7.36
N GLU A 109 -2.03 12.75 8.11
CA GLU A 109 -3.45 12.98 7.88
C GLU A 109 -3.82 14.47 7.84
N GLU A 110 -4.85 14.83 7.11
CA GLU A 110 -5.32 16.20 6.91
C GLU A 110 -6.82 16.29 7.21
N ASP A 111 -7.19 17.21 8.09
CA ASP A 111 -8.56 17.47 8.47
C ASP A 111 -9.25 18.50 7.55
N LEU A 112 -10.59 18.45 7.50
CA LEU A 112 -11.40 19.36 6.69
C LEU A 112 -11.20 20.85 7.05
N GLU A 113 -11.00 21.16 8.34
CA GLU A 113 -10.86 22.53 8.85
C GLU A 113 -9.39 22.95 9.02
N GLU A 114 -8.45 22.18 8.50
CA GLU A 114 -7.02 22.44 8.66
C GLU A 114 -6.61 23.78 8.01
N PRO A 115 -5.78 24.60 8.68
CA PRO A 115 -5.27 25.85 8.12
C PRO A 115 -4.42 25.62 6.86
N LEU A 116 -4.58 26.46 5.83
CA LEU A 116 -3.88 26.35 4.54
C LEU A 116 -2.36 26.14 4.68
N LEU A 117 -1.69 26.81 5.60
CA LEU A 117 -0.24 26.70 5.77
C LEU A 117 0.17 25.31 6.30
N GLU A 118 -0.65 24.67 7.11
CA GLU A 118 -0.38 23.31 7.62
C GLU A 118 -0.62 22.28 6.53
N SER A 119 -1.71 22.39 5.80
CA SER A 119 -1.98 21.58 4.62
C SER A 119 -0.84 21.65 3.58
N LEU A 120 -0.29 22.86 3.31
CA LEU A 120 0.86 23.03 2.41
C LEU A 120 2.13 22.33 2.95
N LYS A 121 2.40 22.38 4.25
CA LYS A 121 3.54 21.70 4.86
C LYS A 121 3.48 20.18 4.70
N LYS A 122 2.28 19.62 4.76
CA LYS A 122 2.05 18.17 4.60
C LYS A 122 2.24 17.69 3.14
N ARG A 123 1.97 18.54 2.17
CA ARG A 123 1.95 18.20 0.73
C ARG A 123 3.25 18.56 0.00
N ILE A 124 3.81 19.76 0.24
CA ILE A 124 4.95 20.29 -0.53
C ILE A 124 6.19 19.39 -0.50
N PRO A 125 6.63 18.78 0.62
CA PRO A 125 7.82 17.96 0.63
C PRO A 125 7.79 16.84 -0.40
N TRP A 126 6.69 16.11 -0.45
CA TRP A 126 6.50 15.02 -1.43
C TRP A 126 6.37 15.54 -2.86
N LEU A 127 5.66 16.64 -3.08
CA LEU A 127 5.53 17.25 -4.41
C LEU A 127 6.89 17.68 -4.96
N VAL A 128 7.80 18.19 -4.13
CA VAL A 128 9.17 18.54 -4.55
C VAL A 128 9.96 17.28 -4.94
N ILE A 129 9.88 16.20 -4.14
CA ILE A 129 10.54 14.93 -4.47
C ILE A 129 10.01 14.40 -5.82
N LEU A 130 8.69 14.37 -6.00
CA LEU A 130 8.06 13.90 -7.23
C LEU A 130 8.41 14.77 -8.43
N LEU A 131 8.53 16.09 -8.25
CA LEU A 131 9.02 17.00 -9.30
C LEU A 131 10.45 16.64 -9.73
N MET A 132 11.34 16.41 -8.80
CA MET A 132 12.73 16.03 -9.12
C MET A 132 12.81 14.67 -9.83
N LEU A 133 12.02 13.70 -9.40
CA LEU A 133 11.91 12.41 -10.08
C LEU A 133 11.31 12.56 -11.48
N GLY A 134 10.27 13.39 -11.65
CA GLY A 134 9.67 13.68 -12.95
C GLY A 134 10.63 14.36 -13.93
N LEU A 135 11.52 15.25 -13.44
CA LEU A 135 12.61 15.81 -14.25
C LEU A 135 13.61 14.72 -14.69
N GLY A 136 13.85 13.73 -13.83
CA GLY A 136 14.65 12.55 -14.18
C GLY A 136 14.01 11.75 -15.32
N VAL A 137 12.70 11.47 -15.24
CA VAL A 137 11.93 10.80 -16.31
C VAL A 137 11.99 11.60 -17.61
N SER A 138 11.82 12.93 -17.53
CA SER A 138 11.91 13.82 -18.70
C SER A 138 13.30 13.77 -19.36
N SER A 139 14.36 13.70 -18.55
CA SER A 139 15.75 13.59 -19.04
C SER A 139 15.97 12.27 -19.79
N VAL A 140 15.44 11.16 -19.27
CA VAL A 140 15.51 9.86 -19.95
C VAL A 140 14.66 9.85 -21.24
N THR A 141 13.49 10.49 -21.23
CA THR A 141 12.68 10.67 -22.45
C THR A 141 13.46 11.40 -23.54
N GLY A 142 14.23 12.43 -23.16
CA GLY A 142 15.09 13.18 -24.08
C GLY A 142 16.16 12.31 -24.76
N MET A 143 16.61 11.19 -24.16
CA MET A 143 17.55 10.27 -24.81
C MET A 143 16.93 9.57 -26.03
N PHE A 144 15.62 9.54 -26.15
CA PHE A 144 14.87 8.95 -27.27
C PHE A 144 14.41 9.99 -28.31
N GLU A 145 14.96 11.22 -28.29
CA GLU A 145 14.57 12.32 -29.18
C GLU A 145 14.59 11.90 -30.67
N HIS A 146 15.60 11.10 -31.08
CA HIS A 146 15.69 10.59 -32.45
C HIS A 146 14.49 9.71 -32.82
N VAL A 147 14.06 8.82 -31.92
CA VAL A 147 12.89 7.95 -32.14
C VAL A 147 11.62 8.77 -32.23
N ILE A 148 11.48 9.75 -31.33
CA ILE A 148 10.34 10.66 -31.25
C ILE A 148 10.22 11.49 -32.54
N ALA A 149 11.33 12.04 -33.05
CA ALA A 149 11.36 12.83 -34.26
C ALA A 149 11.05 12.01 -35.54
N THR A 150 11.51 10.74 -35.57
CA THR A 150 11.30 9.86 -36.73
C THR A 150 9.88 9.29 -36.77
N LEU A 151 9.30 9.00 -35.61
CA LEU A 151 7.98 8.36 -35.46
C LEU A 151 7.01 9.20 -34.63
N PRO A 152 6.61 10.42 -35.05
CA PRO A 152 5.80 11.32 -34.21
C PRO A 152 4.42 10.75 -33.84
N ILE A 153 3.90 9.77 -34.60
CA ILE A 153 2.61 9.12 -34.29
C ILE A 153 2.67 8.37 -32.97
N ILE A 154 3.80 7.73 -32.63
CA ILE A 154 3.89 6.96 -31.40
C ILE A 154 3.82 7.84 -30.14
N VAL A 155 4.24 9.10 -30.23
CA VAL A 155 4.14 10.04 -29.10
C VAL A 155 2.70 10.22 -28.62
N SER A 156 1.73 10.15 -29.54
CA SER A 156 0.31 10.27 -29.19
C SER A 156 -0.19 9.17 -28.24
N PHE A 157 0.51 8.06 -28.16
CA PHE A 157 0.14 6.91 -27.30
C PHE A 157 1.00 6.79 -26.04
N GLN A 158 1.99 7.65 -25.86
CA GLN A 158 2.86 7.66 -24.68
C GLN A 158 2.05 7.72 -23.38
N SER A 159 1.07 8.64 -23.30
CA SER A 159 0.25 8.83 -22.10
C SER A 159 -0.57 7.60 -21.74
N VAL A 160 -0.99 6.79 -22.71
CA VAL A 160 -1.71 5.53 -22.47
C VAL A 160 -0.78 4.52 -21.77
N ILE A 161 0.47 4.42 -22.25
CA ILE A 161 1.42 3.44 -21.70
C ILE A 161 1.89 3.86 -20.33
N LEU A 162 2.23 5.13 -20.11
CA LEU A 162 2.61 5.65 -18.80
C LEU A 162 1.46 5.51 -17.80
N GLY A 163 0.25 5.96 -18.15
CA GLY A 163 -0.91 5.88 -17.27
C GLY A 163 -1.27 4.44 -16.88
N MET A 164 -1.25 3.50 -17.83
CA MET A 164 -1.57 2.10 -17.53
C MET A 164 -0.47 1.41 -16.70
N SER A 165 0.78 1.75 -16.95
CA SER A 165 1.93 1.30 -16.16
C SER A 165 1.83 1.79 -14.71
N GLY A 166 1.54 3.08 -14.51
CA GLY A 166 1.30 3.67 -13.20
C GLY A 166 0.13 3.02 -12.46
N ASN A 167 -1.00 2.84 -13.15
CA ASN A 167 -2.19 2.23 -12.56
C ASN A 167 -1.96 0.80 -12.07
N VAL A 168 -1.29 -0.04 -12.85
CA VAL A 168 -0.97 -1.42 -12.43
C VAL A 168 0.01 -1.41 -11.25
N GLY A 169 1.01 -0.54 -11.27
CA GLY A 169 1.95 -0.40 -10.17
C GLY A 169 1.28 0.02 -8.87
N THR A 170 0.35 0.98 -8.92
CA THR A 170 -0.41 1.40 -7.73
C THR A 170 -1.39 0.35 -7.24
N GLN A 171 -1.97 -0.48 -8.12
CA GLN A 171 -2.77 -1.64 -7.72
C GLN A 171 -1.92 -2.67 -6.97
N SER A 172 -0.75 -3.04 -7.51
CA SER A 172 0.17 -3.97 -6.84
C SER A 172 0.71 -3.39 -5.53
N LEU A 173 0.98 -2.07 -5.48
CA LEU A 173 1.35 -1.36 -4.25
C LEU A 173 0.28 -1.52 -3.17
N ALA A 174 -0.97 -1.18 -3.47
CA ALA A 174 -2.08 -1.22 -2.51
C ALA A 174 -2.28 -2.63 -1.93
N VAL A 175 -2.22 -3.67 -2.79
CA VAL A 175 -2.31 -5.07 -2.33
C VAL A 175 -1.10 -5.44 -1.47
N THR A 176 0.10 -4.93 -1.82
CA THR A 176 1.33 -5.26 -1.10
C THR A 176 1.36 -4.60 0.28
N ILE A 177 1.00 -3.31 0.38
CA ILE A 177 0.92 -2.61 1.68
C ILE A 177 -0.06 -3.38 2.57
N ARG A 178 -1.26 -3.70 2.08
CA ARG A 178 -2.26 -4.45 2.84
C ARG A 178 -1.73 -5.78 3.41
N VAL A 179 -0.98 -6.54 2.59
CA VAL A 179 -0.41 -7.82 3.03
C VAL A 179 0.72 -7.63 4.05
N LEU A 180 1.52 -6.57 3.90
CA LEU A 180 2.63 -6.27 4.82
C LEU A 180 2.15 -5.71 6.17
N THR A 181 0.99 -5.05 6.21
CA THR A 181 0.36 -4.57 7.45
C THR A 181 -0.29 -5.73 8.24
N ASP A 182 -0.80 -6.75 7.55
CA ASP A 182 -1.51 -7.85 8.20
C ASP A 182 -0.59 -9.02 8.62
N GLU A 183 0.58 -9.20 7.99
CA GLU A 183 1.42 -10.40 8.20
C GLU A 183 2.92 -10.11 8.10
N GLU A 184 3.71 -10.58 9.06
CA GLU A 184 5.15 -10.69 8.93
C GLU A 184 5.55 -11.80 7.94
N LEU A 185 5.88 -11.41 6.71
CA LEU A 185 6.21 -12.34 5.64
C LEU A 185 7.64 -12.88 5.73
N THR A 186 7.79 -14.20 5.75
CA THR A 186 9.10 -14.86 5.54
C THR A 186 9.61 -14.60 4.12
N LEU A 187 10.93 -14.69 3.89
CA LEU A 187 11.55 -14.51 2.58
C LEU A 187 10.92 -15.39 1.48
N LYS A 188 10.50 -16.62 1.84
CA LYS A 188 9.85 -17.54 0.91
C LYS A 188 8.45 -17.05 0.50
N GLN A 189 7.71 -16.53 1.46
CA GLN A 189 6.37 -15.94 1.21
C GLN A 189 6.49 -14.66 0.39
N GLN A 190 7.46 -13.78 0.69
CA GLN A 190 7.73 -12.57 -0.09
C GLN A 190 8.03 -12.91 -1.56
N LEU A 191 8.91 -13.90 -1.81
CA LEU A 191 9.21 -14.34 -3.18
C LEU A 191 7.98 -14.94 -3.88
N GLY A 192 7.20 -15.75 -3.15
CA GLY A 192 5.93 -16.30 -3.65
C GLY A 192 4.94 -15.20 -4.04
N PHE A 193 4.86 -14.14 -3.23
CA PHE A 193 4.00 -13.00 -3.48
C PHE A 193 4.46 -12.18 -4.70
N VAL A 194 5.76 -11.88 -4.84
CA VAL A 194 6.32 -11.23 -6.04
C VAL A 194 6.03 -12.06 -7.31
N LEU A 195 6.17 -13.39 -7.24
CA LEU A 195 5.84 -14.27 -8.37
C LEU A 195 4.34 -14.28 -8.70
N LYS A 196 3.48 -14.15 -7.71
CA LYS A 196 2.04 -13.98 -7.91
C LYS A 196 1.74 -12.68 -8.65
N GLU A 197 2.28 -11.56 -8.18
CA GLU A 197 2.08 -10.25 -8.80
C GLU A 197 2.66 -10.18 -10.22
N LEU A 198 3.82 -10.80 -10.48
CA LEU A 198 4.36 -10.95 -11.82
C LEU A 198 3.37 -11.68 -12.75
N LYS A 199 2.72 -12.76 -12.29
CA LYS A 199 1.70 -13.46 -13.08
C LYS A 199 0.48 -12.58 -13.32
N VAL A 200 0.03 -11.83 -12.30
CA VAL A 200 -1.08 -10.88 -12.45
C VAL A 200 -0.73 -9.81 -13.49
N GLY A 201 0.46 -9.19 -13.40
CA GLY A 201 0.95 -8.24 -14.38
C GLY A 201 1.07 -8.84 -15.80
N PHE A 202 1.51 -10.08 -15.91
CA PHE A 202 1.58 -10.79 -17.19
C PHE A 202 0.21 -10.94 -17.85
N PHE A 203 -0.78 -11.46 -17.15
CA PHE A 203 -2.11 -11.68 -17.71
C PHE A 203 -2.87 -10.37 -17.96
N ASN A 204 -2.80 -9.41 -17.04
CA ASN A 204 -3.36 -8.08 -17.22
C ASN A 204 -2.75 -7.40 -18.47
N GLY A 205 -1.43 -7.43 -18.56
CA GLY A 205 -0.72 -6.85 -19.70
C GLY A 205 -1.04 -7.55 -21.03
N MET A 206 -1.19 -8.87 -21.03
CA MET A 206 -1.57 -9.63 -22.22
C MET A 206 -2.98 -9.24 -22.69
N ILE A 207 -3.95 -9.15 -21.78
CA ILE A 207 -5.33 -8.79 -22.12
C ILE A 207 -5.39 -7.35 -22.61
N ILE A 208 -4.87 -6.40 -21.84
CA ILE A 208 -4.93 -4.96 -22.15
C ILE A 208 -4.06 -4.63 -23.36
N GLY A 209 -2.88 -5.24 -23.47
CA GLY A 209 -2.00 -5.09 -24.63
C GLY A 209 -2.67 -5.58 -25.93
N SER A 210 -3.40 -6.71 -25.89
CA SER A 210 -4.15 -7.21 -27.05
C SER A 210 -5.32 -6.29 -27.42
N ILE A 211 -6.05 -5.79 -26.45
CA ILE A 211 -7.13 -4.82 -26.67
C ILE A 211 -6.55 -3.52 -27.27
N SER A 212 -5.45 -3.03 -26.67
CA SER A 212 -4.74 -1.84 -27.18
C SER A 212 -4.24 -2.05 -28.59
N PHE A 213 -3.65 -3.21 -28.92
CA PHE A 213 -3.22 -3.55 -30.26
C PHE A 213 -4.34 -3.40 -31.30
N MET A 214 -5.52 -3.94 -31.03
CA MET A 214 -6.66 -3.87 -31.94
C MET A 214 -7.19 -2.44 -32.09
N ILE A 215 -7.40 -1.74 -30.97
CA ILE A 215 -7.99 -0.39 -30.98
C ILE A 215 -7.03 0.61 -31.62
N THR A 216 -5.76 0.61 -31.22
CA THR A 216 -4.77 1.58 -31.73
C THR A 216 -4.42 1.28 -33.19
N GLY A 217 -4.37 0.00 -33.60
CA GLY A 217 -4.16 -0.39 -34.99
C GLY A 217 -5.27 0.13 -35.90
N LEU A 218 -6.51 -0.07 -35.50
CA LEU A 218 -7.68 0.43 -36.24
C LEU A 218 -7.71 1.98 -36.28
N PHE A 219 -7.38 2.61 -35.14
CA PHE A 219 -7.31 4.09 -35.07
C PHE A 219 -6.20 4.66 -35.97
N ILE A 220 -5.00 4.09 -35.96
CA ILE A 220 -3.88 4.56 -36.78
C ILE A 220 -4.20 4.36 -38.27
N TRP A 221 -4.80 3.24 -38.62
CA TRP A 221 -5.21 2.96 -39.99
C TRP A 221 -6.28 3.94 -40.48
N LEU A 222 -7.40 4.06 -39.77
CA LEU A 222 -8.57 4.83 -40.23
C LEU A 222 -8.42 6.35 -40.01
N ALA A 223 -7.87 6.78 -38.87
CA ALA A 223 -7.84 8.19 -38.50
C ALA A 223 -6.52 8.89 -38.89
N LYS A 224 -5.40 8.16 -38.97
CA LYS A 224 -4.10 8.73 -39.31
C LYS A 224 -3.69 8.46 -40.76
N GLY A 225 -4.48 7.72 -41.54
CA GLY A 225 -4.25 7.45 -42.96
C GLY A 225 -3.00 6.59 -43.24
N GLN A 226 -2.51 5.85 -42.29
CA GLN A 226 -1.38 4.96 -42.47
C GLN A 226 -1.80 3.69 -43.24
N THR A 227 -0.82 3.03 -43.92
CA THR A 227 -1.07 1.71 -44.50
C THR A 227 -1.44 0.69 -43.42
N VAL A 228 -2.22 -0.33 -43.75
CA VAL A 228 -2.59 -1.40 -42.80
C VAL A 228 -1.35 -2.00 -42.14
N VAL A 229 -0.31 -2.27 -42.91
CA VAL A 229 0.94 -2.87 -42.41
C VAL A 229 1.62 -1.97 -41.38
N ASN A 230 1.78 -0.69 -41.70
CA ASN A 230 2.42 0.28 -40.80
C ASN A 230 1.57 0.52 -39.53
N ALA A 231 0.25 0.64 -39.70
CA ALA A 231 -0.66 0.84 -38.60
C ALA A 231 -0.59 -0.31 -37.59
N PHE A 232 -0.64 -1.55 -38.06
CA PHE A 232 -0.56 -2.73 -37.18
C PHE A 232 0.85 -3.04 -36.67
N ALA A 233 1.91 -2.64 -37.40
CA ALA A 233 3.27 -2.68 -36.88
C ALA A 233 3.48 -1.71 -35.71
N MET A 234 3.04 -0.46 -35.84
CA MET A 234 3.07 0.53 -34.76
C MET A 234 2.21 0.07 -33.57
N SER A 235 1.01 -0.40 -33.84
CA SER A 235 0.10 -0.92 -32.82
C SER A 235 0.65 -2.13 -32.09
N GLY A 236 1.36 -3.04 -32.79
CA GLY A 236 2.05 -4.17 -32.18
C GLY A 236 3.18 -3.72 -31.22
N CYS A 237 3.90 -2.67 -31.59
CA CYS A 237 4.87 -2.01 -30.69
C CYS A 237 4.19 -1.43 -29.45
N ILE A 238 3.06 -0.70 -29.62
CA ILE A 238 2.29 -0.10 -28.52
C ILE A 238 1.76 -1.19 -27.58
N GLY A 239 1.08 -2.20 -28.11
CA GLY A 239 0.52 -3.30 -27.32
C GLY A 239 1.59 -4.14 -26.61
N GLY A 240 2.71 -4.41 -27.29
CA GLY A 240 3.86 -5.11 -26.72
C GLY A 240 4.57 -4.31 -25.63
N ALA A 241 4.74 -3.01 -25.84
CA ALA A 241 5.28 -2.12 -24.83
C ALA A 241 4.39 -2.05 -23.58
N LEU A 242 3.07 -1.94 -23.79
CA LEU A 242 2.08 -1.94 -22.71
C LEU A 242 2.14 -3.25 -21.91
N TRP A 243 2.19 -4.39 -22.59
CA TRP A 243 2.33 -5.69 -21.95
C TRP A 243 3.58 -5.77 -21.07
N LEU A 244 4.77 -5.45 -21.61
CA LEU A 244 6.01 -5.49 -20.86
C LEU A 244 6.05 -4.47 -19.72
N ALA A 245 5.59 -3.25 -19.95
CA ALA A 245 5.53 -2.21 -18.94
C ALA A 245 4.65 -2.63 -17.76
N MET A 246 3.48 -3.22 -18.01
CA MET A 246 2.57 -3.69 -16.96
C MET A 246 3.17 -4.83 -16.12
N ILE A 247 3.92 -5.76 -16.74
CA ILE A 247 4.63 -6.82 -16.03
C ILE A 247 5.66 -6.22 -15.06
N ILE A 248 6.51 -5.34 -15.58
CA ILE A 248 7.59 -4.73 -14.79
C ILE A 248 7.00 -3.85 -13.68
N SER A 249 5.98 -3.07 -13.99
CA SER A 249 5.32 -2.16 -13.03
C SER A 249 4.63 -2.88 -11.89
N SER A 250 4.00 -4.03 -12.15
CA SER A 250 3.43 -4.87 -11.10
C SER A 250 4.51 -5.36 -10.13
N VAL A 251 5.64 -5.80 -10.66
CA VAL A 251 6.79 -6.25 -9.86
C VAL A 251 7.41 -5.09 -9.06
N VAL A 252 7.57 -3.92 -9.69
CA VAL A 252 8.08 -2.71 -9.03
C VAL A 252 7.17 -2.26 -7.89
N GLY A 253 5.85 -2.22 -8.13
CA GLY A 253 4.85 -1.88 -7.11
C GLY A 253 4.83 -2.84 -5.91
N THR A 254 5.34 -4.05 -6.08
CA THR A 254 5.46 -5.05 -5.02
C THR A 254 6.82 -5.00 -4.31
N ILE A 255 7.92 -4.88 -5.07
CA ILE A 255 9.27 -4.95 -4.50
C ILE A 255 9.60 -3.70 -3.67
N ILE A 256 9.15 -2.52 -4.09
CA ILE A 256 9.50 -1.26 -3.39
C ILE A 256 8.97 -1.25 -1.94
N PRO A 257 7.69 -1.52 -1.64
CA PRO A 257 7.23 -1.56 -0.25
C PRO A 257 7.89 -2.70 0.56
N ILE A 258 8.11 -3.89 -0.03
CA ILE A 258 8.86 -4.96 0.63
C ILE A 258 10.29 -4.52 0.99
N PHE A 259 10.93 -3.74 0.12
CA PHE A 259 12.26 -3.19 0.40
C PHE A 259 12.22 -2.18 1.55
N PHE A 260 11.19 -1.32 1.61
CA PHE A 260 11.04 -0.35 2.70
C PHE A 260 10.86 -1.05 4.05
N THR A 261 10.04 -2.08 4.13
CA THR A 261 9.92 -2.91 5.34
C THR A 261 11.28 -3.48 5.79
N LYS A 262 12.10 -3.96 4.86
CA LYS A 262 13.43 -4.50 5.19
C LYS A 262 14.41 -3.47 5.77
N ILE A 263 14.31 -2.23 5.37
CA ILE A 263 15.13 -1.13 5.92
C ILE A 263 14.44 -0.44 7.10
N LYS A 264 13.37 -1.04 7.64
CA LYS A 264 12.57 -0.51 8.76
C LYS A 264 11.98 0.87 8.47
N VAL A 265 11.58 1.10 7.25
CA VAL A 265 10.77 2.24 6.81
C VAL A 265 9.37 1.71 6.56
N ASP A 266 8.38 2.44 7.02
CA ASP A 266 6.97 2.12 6.80
C ASP A 266 6.67 1.90 5.30
N PRO A 267 6.12 0.74 4.91
CA PRO A 267 5.81 0.43 3.52
C PRO A 267 4.80 1.40 2.87
N ALA A 268 3.93 2.04 3.66
CA ALA A 268 2.97 3.03 3.16
C ALA A 268 3.65 4.29 2.59
N VAL A 269 4.89 4.60 3.01
CA VAL A 269 5.72 5.66 2.44
C VAL A 269 6.05 5.41 0.96
N ALA A 270 5.98 4.17 0.47
CA ALA A 270 6.07 3.83 -0.96
C ALA A 270 4.83 4.30 -1.75
N SER A 271 4.43 5.52 -1.55
CA SER A 271 3.16 6.14 -2.01
C SER A 271 2.79 5.88 -3.47
N GLY A 272 1.49 5.94 -3.77
CA GLY A 272 0.98 5.80 -5.14
C GLY A 272 1.67 6.73 -6.15
N PRO A 273 1.81 8.04 -5.88
CA PRO A 273 2.55 8.96 -6.74
C PRO A 273 4.03 8.62 -6.95
N LEU A 274 4.72 8.12 -5.92
CA LEU A 274 6.10 7.66 -6.05
C LEU A 274 6.20 6.47 -7.00
N ILE A 275 5.37 5.44 -6.78
CA ILE A 275 5.32 4.26 -7.62
C ILE A 275 4.93 4.62 -9.06
N SER A 276 3.96 5.51 -9.27
CA SER A 276 3.59 5.98 -10.60
C SER A 276 4.79 6.63 -11.31
N THR A 277 5.54 7.49 -10.63
CA THR A 277 6.70 8.17 -11.24
C THR A 277 7.83 7.20 -11.59
N VAL A 278 8.09 6.20 -10.74
CA VAL A 278 9.07 5.13 -11.06
C VAL A 278 8.58 4.31 -12.25
N ASN A 279 7.30 3.99 -12.32
CA ASN A 279 6.71 3.25 -13.43
C ASN A 279 6.67 4.06 -14.73
N ASP A 280 6.58 5.38 -14.68
CA ASP A 280 6.74 6.24 -15.85
C ASP A 280 8.11 6.08 -16.49
N LEU A 281 9.18 5.99 -15.67
CA LEU A 281 10.52 5.68 -16.17
C LEU A 281 10.57 4.32 -16.87
N VAL A 282 10.01 3.29 -16.25
CA VAL A 282 9.90 1.93 -16.82
C VAL A 282 9.14 1.97 -18.14
N ALA A 283 8.01 2.67 -18.19
CA ALA A 283 7.17 2.80 -19.36
C ALA A 283 7.88 3.52 -20.52
N VAL A 284 8.57 4.64 -20.24
CA VAL A 284 9.36 5.39 -21.23
C VAL A 284 10.45 4.52 -21.85
N VAL A 285 11.27 3.88 -21.02
CA VAL A 285 12.36 3.02 -21.49
C VAL A 285 11.84 1.84 -22.30
N THR A 286 10.80 1.18 -21.82
CA THR A 286 10.18 0.03 -22.50
C THR A 286 9.58 0.44 -23.82
N TYR A 287 8.81 1.53 -23.84
CA TYR A 287 8.09 1.98 -25.04
C TYR A 287 9.02 2.47 -26.14
N TYR A 288 9.86 3.43 -25.83
CA TYR A 288 10.76 3.98 -26.84
C TYR A 288 11.91 3.03 -27.19
N GLY A 289 12.33 2.19 -26.23
CA GLY A 289 13.29 1.12 -26.50
C GLY A 289 12.74 0.08 -27.48
N LEU A 290 11.47 -0.34 -27.31
CA LEU A 290 10.80 -1.21 -28.29
C LEU A 290 10.55 -0.51 -29.62
N ALA A 291 10.13 0.73 -29.62
CA ALA A 291 9.93 1.51 -30.83
C ALA A 291 11.25 1.62 -31.65
N TRP A 292 12.35 1.90 -30.97
CA TRP A 292 13.66 1.94 -31.58
C TRP A 292 14.06 0.61 -32.18
N THR A 293 13.97 -0.48 -31.40
CA THR A 293 14.40 -1.81 -31.84
C THR A 293 13.49 -2.40 -32.90
N LEU A 294 12.18 -2.37 -32.71
CA LEU A 294 11.21 -2.99 -33.60
C LEU A 294 10.91 -2.15 -34.83
N LEU A 295 10.54 -0.88 -34.65
CA LEU A 295 10.04 -0.05 -35.76
C LEU A 295 11.16 0.53 -36.61
N LEU A 296 12.26 1.01 -36.01
CA LEU A 296 13.37 1.58 -36.77
C LEU A 296 14.34 0.53 -37.27
N ASN A 297 14.79 -0.42 -36.41
CA ASN A 297 15.85 -1.35 -36.80
C ASN A 297 15.35 -2.61 -37.50
N ILE A 298 14.14 -3.12 -37.19
CA ILE A 298 13.64 -4.37 -37.81
C ILE A 298 12.67 -4.07 -38.95
N VAL A 299 11.68 -3.19 -38.72
CA VAL A 299 10.69 -2.87 -39.75
C VAL A 299 11.16 -1.76 -40.71
N HIS A 300 12.22 -1.04 -40.34
CA HIS A 300 12.81 0.05 -41.13
C HIS A 300 11.78 1.16 -41.49
N MET A 301 10.96 1.55 -40.54
CA MET A 301 10.00 2.66 -40.67
C MET A 301 10.75 3.98 -40.48
N ALA A 302 11.48 4.43 -41.46
CA ALA A 302 12.17 5.73 -41.47
C ALA A 302 11.65 6.63 -42.61
#